data_319443251dd55194a254dd7ba93df535
#
_entry.id   319443251dd55194a254dd7ba93df535
#
_cell.length_a   1.000
_cell.length_b   1.000
_cell.length_c   1.000
_cell.angle_alpha   90.00
_cell.angle_beta   90.00
_cell.angle_gamma   90.00
#
_symmetry.space_group_name_H-M   'P 1'
#
loop_
_entity.id
_entity.type
_entity.pdbx_description
1 polymer ?
#
loop_
_entity_poly.entity_id
_entity_poly.type
_entity_poly.pdbx_seq_one_letter_code
_entity_poly.pdbx_strand_id
1 'polypeptide(L)'
;KADDAIVNVEKNFRRGIISEDERYNAVVETWKKATDEVTEELKSEMDPFNPIWMMANSGARGNMGQIRQLAGMRGLVSDPSGRTIELPVKANYREGLSVLEYFISSHGGRKGLADTALKTADSGYLTRRLVDVSQDVIVNEDDCGDTKGVEVTAIYDGKNRLETLAERIDGRYTVKPVLHPVTGEVLVEADTMILPDKAQEIDKILTDEWIKNGSDLKKLPKVAIRSILSCKTRHGVCAKCYGKNMASGNPVKLGEAVGIIAAQSIGEPGTQLTMRTFHSGGVATSDDITQGLPRVEELFEARRPKGQAVIAENSGVVTRTNNDREIIVTSADGETKSYAIPYGAKLKVDNG
;
A
#
# COMPACT_ATOMS: atom_id res chain seq x y z
N LYS A 1 -20.73 -16.62 -22.71
CA LYS A 1 -19.80 -15.63 -23.31
C LYS A 1 -18.33 -16.02 -23.05
N ALA A 2 -17.88 -16.17 -21.80
CA ALA A 2 -16.48 -16.51 -21.48
C ALA A 2 -16.09 -17.89 -22.04
N ASP A 3 -16.93 -18.90 -21.86
CA ASP A 3 -16.70 -20.23 -22.44
C ASP A 3 -16.56 -20.20 -23.96
N ASP A 4 -17.41 -19.44 -24.67
CA ASP A 4 -17.36 -19.29 -26.13
C ASP A 4 -16.07 -18.59 -26.58
N ALA A 5 -15.63 -17.57 -25.83
CA ALA A 5 -14.35 -16.89 -26.08
C ALA A 5 -13.16 -17.86 -25.96
N ILE A 6 -13.16 -18.71 -24.93
CA ILE A 6 -12.11 -19.69 -24.70
C ILE A 6 -12.06 -20.74 -25.82
N VAL A 7 -13.22 -21.23 -26.27
CA VAL A 7 -13.28 -22.14 -27.41
C VAL A 7 -12.62 -21.53 -28.66
N ASN A 8 -12.78 -20.22 -28.88
CA ASN A 8 -12.09 -19.53 -29.97
C ASN A 8 -10.57 -19.41 -29.77
N VAL A 9 -10.14 -19.14 -28.54
CA VAL A 9 -8.70 -19.13 -28.19
C VAL A 9 -8.08 -20.50 -28.43
N GLU A 10 -8.74 -21.57 -27.99
CA GLU A 10 -8.27 -22.94 -28.25
C GLU A 10 -8.22 -23.31 -29.73
N LYS A 11 -9.21 -22.86 -30.53
CA LYS A 11 -9.19 -23.05 -32.00
C LYS A 11 -7.97 -22.37 -32.62
N ASN A 12 -7.67 -21.15 -32.21
CA ASN A 12 -6.48 -20.40 -32.69
C ASN A 12 -5.19 -21.10 -32.31
N PHE A 13 -5.10 -21.61 -31.10
CA PHE A 13 -3.96 -22.40 -30.64
C PHE A 13 -3.79 -23.69 -31.47
N ARG A 14 -4.84 -24.48 -31.66
CA ARG A 14 -4.81 -25.69 -32.49
C ARG A 14 -4.43 -25.43 -33.94
N ARG A 15 -4.68 -24.22 -34.46
CA ARG A 15 -4.27 -23.78 -35.79
C ARG A 15 -2.82 -23.28 -35.83
N GLY A 16 -2.16 -23.20 -34.69
CA GLY A 16 -0.78 -22.69 -34.59
C GLY A 16 -0.63 -21.17 -34.76
N ILE A 17 -1.74 -20.41 -34.58
CA ILE A 17 -1.75 -18.95 -34.73
C ILE A 17 -1.15 -18.26 -33.50
N ILE A 18 -1.35 -18.85 -32.32
CA ILE A 18 -0.88 -18.33 -31.03
C ILE A 18 0.00 -19.37 -30.33
N SER A 19 0.96 -18.88 -29.54
CA SER A 19 1.83 -19.70 -28.70
C SER A 19 1.10 -20.22 -27.45
N GLU A 20 1.69 -21.18 -26.74
CA GLU A 20 1.16 -21.71 -25.48
C GLU A 20 1.02 -20.61 -24.41
N ASP A 21 2.03 -19.73 -24.29
CA ASP A 21 2.01 -18.64 -23.32
C ASP A 21 0.92 -17.62 -23.65
N GLU A 22 0.73 -17.31 -24.92
CA GLU A 22 -0.37 -16.42 -25.37
C GLU A 22 -1.74 -17.04 -25.12
N ARG A 23 -1.90 -18.35 -25.38
CA ARG A 23 -3.10 -19.08 -25.04
C ARG A 23 -3.43 -19.00 -23.57
N TYR A 24 -2.43 -19.34 -22.71
CA TYR A 24 -2.57 -19.29 -21.26
C TYR A 24 -2.99 -17.90 -20.77
N ASN A 25 -2.29 -16.87 -21.21
CA ASN A 25 -2.59 -15.49 -20.81
C ASN A 25 -4.00 -15.06 -21.27
N ALA A 26 -4.39 -15.40 -22.49
CA ALA A 26 -5.72 -15.09 -23.01
C ALA A 26 -6.84 -15.80 -22.23
N VAL A 27 -6.64 -17.05 -21.82
CA VAL A 27 -7.59 -17.80 -20.99
C VAL A 27 -7.72 -17.17 -19.60
N VAL A 28 -6.60 -16.88 -18.96
CA VAL A 28 -6.56 -16.26 -17.62
C VAL A 28 -7.23 -14.88 -17.63
N GLU A 29 -6.92 -14.06 -18.63
CA GLU A 29 -7.52 -12.72 -18.78
C GLU A 29 -9.03 -12.79 -19.03
N THR A 30 -9.49 -13.72 -19.86
CA THR A 30 -10.91 -13.93 -20.12
C THR A 30 -11.68 -14.29 -18.86
N TRP A 31 -11.15 -15.22 -18.04
CA TRP A 31 -11.79 -15.60 -16.79
C TRP A 31 -11.71 -14.52 -15.73
N LYS A 32 -10.62 -13.76 -15.68
CA LYS A 32 -10.51 -12.62 -14.80
C LYS A 32 -11.58 -11.58 -15.11
N LYS A 33 -11.72 -11.20 -16.39
CA LYS A 33 -12.75 -10.25 -16.83
C LYS A 33 -14.15 -10.74 -16.50
N ALA A 34 -14.46 -12.02 -16.74
CA ALA A 34 -15.75 -12.61 -16.37
C ALA A 34 -16.02 -12.55 -14.86
N THR A 35 -14.98 -12.80 -14.04
CA THR A 35 -15.09 -12.72 -12.58
C THR A 35 -15.34 -11.29 -12.10
N ASP A 36 -14.70 -10.31 -12.73
CA ASP A 36 -14.88 -8.90 -12.43
C ASP A 36 -16.28 -8.41 -12.83
N GLU A 37 -16.78 -8.82 -14.01
CA GLU A 37 -18.17 -8.54 -14.46
C GLU A 37 -19.20 -9.10 -13.48
N VAL A 38 -19.03 -10.34 -13.01
CA VAL A 38 -19.92 -10.95 -11.99
C VAL A 38 -19.83 -10.20 -10.65
N THR A 39 -18.66 -9.70 -10.31
CA THR A 39 -18.47 -8.95 -9.05
C THR A 39 -19.18 -7.59 -9.09
N GLU A 40 -19.10 -6.88 -10.20
CA GLU A 40 -19.79 -5.59 -10.36
C GLU A 40 -21.31 -5.76 -10.39
N GLU A 41 -21.81 -6.81 -11.06
CA GLU A 41 -23.24 -7.12 -11.09
C GLU A 41 -23.74 -7.48 -9.68
N LEU A 42 -23.01 -8.34 -8.96
CA LEU A 42 -23.32 -8.68 -7.57
C LEU A 42 -23.38 -7.43 -6.68
N LYS A 43 -22.45 -6.50 -6.87
CA LYS A 43 -22.40 -5.26 -6.12
C LYS A 43 -23.58 -4.35 -6.42
N SER A 44 -24.04 -4.30 -7.68
CA SER A 44 -25.17 -3.47 -8.10
C SER A 44 -26.53 -4.01 -7.63
N GLU A 45 -26.66 -5.35 -7.53
CA GLU A 45 -27.91 -6.00 -7.10
C GLU A 45 -28.07 -6.11 -5.59
N MET A 46 -26.99 -5.95 -4.81
CA MET A 46 -27.09 -6.03 -3.35
C MET A 46 -27.85 -4.87 -2.73
N ASP A 47 -28.83 -5.19 -1.89
CA ASP A 47 -29.57 -4.19 -1.11
C ASP A 47 -28.60 -3.47 -0.14
N PRO A 48 -28.53 -2.13 -0.17
CA PRO A 48 -27.74 -1.34 0.78
C PRO A 48 -28.04 -1.61 2.27
N PHE A 49 -29.25 -2.06 2.59
CA PHE A 49 -29.65 -2.45 3.95
C PHE A 49 -29.40 -3.92 4.28
N ASN A 50 -28.79 -4.67 3.38
CA ASN A 50 -28.38 -6.03 3.68
C ASN A 50 -27.29 -6.02 4.76
N PRO A 51 -27.41 -6.77 5.87
CA PRO A 51 -26.44 -6.76 6.97
C PRO A 51 -25.01 -7.10 6.52
N ILE A 52 -24.85 -8.03 5.57
CA ILE A 52 -23.55 -8.43 5.03
C ILE A 52 -22.94 -7.28 4.22
N TRP A 53 -23.75 -6.61 3.39
CA TRP A 53 -23.33 -5.43 2.65
C TRP A 53 -22.88 -4.32 3.58
N MET A 54 -23.70 -4.00 4.60
CA MET A 54 -23.38 -2.96 5.58
C MET A 54 -22.06 -3.24 6.29
N MET A 55 -21.80 -4.47 6.72
CA MET A 55 -20.55 -4.84 7.38
C MET A 55 -19.34 -4.70 6.45
N ALA A 56 -19.45 -5.16 5.21
CA ALA A 56 -18.35 -5.09 4.25
C ALA A 56 -18.10 -3.66 3.75
N ASN A 57 -19.16 -2.89 3.48
CA ASN A 57 -19.06 -1.53 2.96
C ASN A 57 -18.55 -0.54 4.01
N SER A 58 -18.91 -0.73 5.30
CA SER A 58 -18.37 0.05 6.41
C SER A 58 -16.92 -0.29 6.78
N GLY A 59 -16.36 -1.36 6.21
CA GLY A 59 -15.03 -1.85 6.58
C GLY A 59 -14.95 -2.53 7.96
N ALA A 60 -16.07 -2.70 8.66
CA ALA A 60 -16.10 -3.31 9.99
C ALA A 60 -15.68 -4.80 9.93
N ARG A 61 -16.18 -5.55 8.95
CA ARG A 61 -15.85 -6.96 8.77
C ARG A 61 -16.08 -7.43 7.33
N GLY A 62 -15.14 -8.22 6.82
CA GLY A 62 -15.23 -8.78 5.47
C GLY A 62 -14.85 -7.79 4.37
N ASN A 63 -14.86 -8.28 3.14
CA ASN A 63 -14.63 -7.49 1.93
C ASN A 63 -15.43 -8.06 0.74
N MET A 64 -15.51 -7.30 -0.35
CA MET A 64 -16.22 -7.74 -1.56
C MET A 64 -15.70 -9.04 -2.16
N GLY A 65 -14.41 -9.32 -2.05
CA GLY A 65 -13.83 -10.59 -2.51
C GLY A 65 -14.37 -11.79 -1.77
N GLN A 66 -14.65 -11.67 -0.47
CA GLN A 66 -15.27 -12.73 0.32
C GLN A 66 -16.76 -12.91 -0.02
N ILE A 67 -17.49 -11.81 -0.20
CA ILE A 67 -18.90 -11.87 -0.63
C ILE A 67 -19.01 -12.51 -2.00
N ARG A 68 -18.13 -12.17 -2.94
CA ARG A 68 -18.05 -12.79 -4.26
C ARG A 68 -17.89 -14.31 -4.19
N GLN A 69 -17.00 -14.80 -3.33
CA GLN A 69 -16.79 -16.24 -3.16
C GLN A 69 -18.00 -16.96 -2.55
N LEU A 70 -18.80 -16.26 -1.76
CA LEU A 70 -19.99 -16.81 -1.11
C LEU A 70 -21.23 -16.85 -2.02
N ALA A 71 -21.45 -15.80 -2.82
CA ALA A 71 -22.68 -15.57 -3.56
C ALA A 71 -22.50 -15.33 -5.07
N GLY A 72 -21.29 -15.05 -5.53
CA GLY A 72 -20.96 -14.82 -6.93
C GLY A 72 -20.22 -15.99 -7.57
N MET A 73 -19.01 -15.75 -8.03
CA MET A 73 -18.12 -16.75 -8.62
C MET A 73 -16.78 -16.74 -7.87
N ARG A 74 -16.28 -17.91 -7.45
CA ARG A 74 -14.98 -17.97 -6.79
C ARG A 74 -13.84 -17.53 -7.73
N GLY A 75 -13.87 -17.93 -8.99
CA GLY A 75 -12.92 -17.55 -10.01
C GLY A 75 -11.67 -18.43 -10.09
N LEU A 76 -10.59 -17.86 -10.59
CA LEU A 76 -9.32 -18.55 -10.76
C LEU A 76 -8.62 -18.77 -9.41
N VAL A 77 -7.99 -19.93 -9.28
CA VAL A 77 -7.25 -20.35 -8.09
C VAL A 77 -5.79 -20.61 -8.47
N SER A 78 -4.88 -20.37 -7.55
CA SER A 78 -3.46 -20.63 -7.75
C SER A 78 -3.05 -22.02 -7.27
N ASP A 79 -2.19 -22.66 -8.01
CA ASP A 79 -1.46 -23.88 -7.65
C ASP A 79 -0.50 -23.61 -6.45
N PRO A 80 -0.06 -24.62 -5.71
CA PRO A 80 0.97 -24.48 -4.68
C PRO A 80 2.28 -23.83 -5.15
N SER A 81 2.64 -23.95 -6.45
CA SER A 81 3.77 -23.27 -7.05
C SER A 81 3.57 -21.76 -7.27
N GLY A 82 2.33 -21.26 -7.17
CA GLY A 82 1.94 -19.89 -7.43
C GLY A 82 1.42 -19.62 -8.84
N ARG A 83 1.45 -20.61 -9.76
CA ARG A 83 0.87 -20.49 -11.10
C ARG A 83 -0.65 -20.54 -11.01
N THR A 84 -1.34 -19.69 -11.77
CA THR A 84 -2.80 -19.71 -11.87
C THR A 84 -3.28 -20.94 -12.64
N ILE A 85 -4.24 -21.67 -12.08
CA ILE A 85 -4.87 -22.80 -12.73
C ILE A 85 -5.86 -22.27 -13.77
N GLU A 86 -5.76 -22.72 -15.02
CA GLU A 86 -6.60 -22.24 -16.13
C GLU A 86 -8.09 -22.59 -15.99
N LEU A 87 -8.39 -23.62 -15.20
CA LEU A 87 -9.75 -24.05 -14.93
C LEU A 87 -10.34 -23.22 -13.78
N PRO A 88 -11.34 -22.36 -14.04
CA PRO A 88 -11.95 -21.55 -13.00
C PRO A 88 -12.91 -22.34 -12.15
N VAL A 89 -13.06 -21.95 -10.90
CA VAL A 89 -14.17 -22.37 -10.05
C VAL A 89 -15.35 -21.45 -10.35
N LYS A 90 -16.32 -21.96 -11.13
CA LYS A 90 -17.50 -21.20 -11.55
C LYS A 90 -18.55 -21.08 -10.44
N ALA A 91 -18.65 -22.11 -9.60
CA ALA A 91 -19.58 -22.13 -8.47
C ALA A 91 -19.14 -21.23 -7.32
N ASN A 92 -20.07 -20.92 -6.45
CA ASN A 92 -19.85 -20.25 -5.19
C ASN A 92 -20.04 -21.22 -4.01
N TYR A 93 -19.66 -20.80 -2.82
CA TYR A 93 -19.79 -21.66 -1.62
C TYR A 93 -21.24 -21.92 -1.21
N ARG A 94 -22.18 -21.04 -1.55
CA ARG A 94 -23.59 -21.21 -1.23
C ARG A 94 -24.22 -22.34 -2.05
N GLU A 95 -23.89 -22.40 -3.35
CA GLU A 95 -24.36 -23.45 -4.26
C GLU A 95 -23.66 -24.77 -4.03
N GLY A 96 -22.45 -24.73 -3.50
CA GLY A 96 -21.56 -25.86 -3.35
C GLY A 96 -20.68 -26.06 -4.57
N LEU A 97 -19.52 -26.67 -4.36
CA LEU A 97 -18.52 -26.92 -5.39
C LEU A 97 -18.69 -28.36 -5.93
N SER A 98 -18.45 -28.53 -7.22
CA SER A 98 -18.25 -29.86 -7.80
C SER A 98 -17.00 -30.52 -7.22
N VAL A 99 -16.89 -31.86 -7.35
CA VAL A 99 -15.74 -32.60 -6.80
C VAL A 99 -14.41 -32.08 -7.35
N LEU A 100 -14.35 -31.77 -8.64
CA LEU A 100 -13.16 -31.23 -9.28
C LEU A 100 -12.83 -29.82 -8.77
N GLU A 101 -13.82 -28.94 -8.68
CA GLU A 101 -13.64 -27.58 -8.16
C GLU A 101 -13.21 -27.58 -6.69
N TYR A 102 -13.76 -28.50 -5.88
CA TYR A 102 -13.36 -28.68 -4.50
C TYR A 102 -11.90 -29.15 -4.40
N PHE A 103 -11.50 -30.12 -5.21
CA PHE A 103 -10.12 -30.62 -5.23
C PHE A 103 -9.14 -29.49 -5.60
N ILE A 104 -9.39 -28.74 -6.66
CA ILE A 104 -8.57 -27.59 -7.07
C ILE A 104 -8.51 -26.54 -5.96
N SER A 105 -9.65 -26.24 -5.34
CA SER A 105 -9.74 -25.27 -4.24
C SER A 105 -8.95 -25.68 -3.00
N SER A 106 -8.82 -26.99 -2.75
CA SER A 106 -8.11 -27.52 -1.59
C SER A 106 -6.61 -27.20 -1.59
N HIS A 107 -6.00 -27.05 -2.78
CA HIS A 107 -4.59 -26.66 -2.92
C HIS A 107 -4.32 -25.29 -2.30
N GLY A 108 -5.17 -24.31 -2.60
CA GLY A 108 -5.04 -22.96 -2.03
C GLY A 108 -5.23 -22.93 -0.51
N GLY A 109 -6.21 -23.71 -0.01
CA GLY A 109 -6.44 -23.83 1.44
C GLY A 109 -5.24 -24.45 2.17
N ARG A 110 -4.70 -25.54 1.65
CA ARG A 110 -3.52 -26.21 2.24
C ARG A 110 -2.29 -25.30 2.20
N LYS A 111 -2.02 -24.62 1.06
CA LYS A 111 -0.93 -23.66 0.97
C LYS A 111 -1.09 -22.52 1.97
N GLY A 112 -2.30 -21.97 2.11
CA GLY A 112 -2.57 -20.90 3.08
C GLY A 112 -2.29 -21.31 4.52
N LEU A 113 -2.68 -22.54 4.93
CA LEU A 113 -2.37 -23.08 6.25
C LEU A 113 -0.87 -23.23 6.48
N ALA A 114 -0.15 -23.82 5.52
CA ALA A 114 1.31 -23.99 5.61
C ALA A 114 2.03 -22.63 5.63
N ASP A 115 1.66 -21.72 4.74
CA ASP A 115 2.24 -20.38 4.67
C ASP A 115 2.02 -19.58 5.95
N THR A 116 0.84 -19.69 6.57
CA THR A 116 0.55 -19.02 7.84
C THR A 116 1.48 -19.51 8.95
N ALA A 117 1.66 -20.82 9.06
CA ALA A 117 2.53 -21.41 10.07
C ALA A 117 4.00 -20.99 9.90
N LEU A 118 4.51 -20.99 8.65
CA LEU A 118 5.90 -20.62 8.36
C LEU A 118 6.14 -19.11 8.49
N LYS A 119 5.27 -18.29 7.95
CA LYS A 119 5.41 -16.83 7.98
C LYS A 119 5.26 -16.22 9.37
N THR A 120 4.63 -16.91 10.31
CA THR A 120 4.58 -16.48 11.72
C THR A 120 5.98 -16.41 12.32
N ALA A 121 6.85 -17.37 12.00
CA ALA A 121 8.25 -17.36 12.43
C ALA A 121 9.02 -16.17 11.81
N ASP A 122 8.80 -15.90 10.52
CA ASP A 122 9.45 -14.77 9.82
C ASP A 122 9.03 -13.43 10.45
N SER A 123 7.74 -13.25 10.74
CA SER A 123 7.24 -12.05 11.44
C SER A 123 7.87 -11.87 12.82
N GLY A 124 8.00 -12.96 13.59
CA GLY A 124 8.67 -12.94 14.88
C GLY A 124 10.15 -12.56 14.77
N TYR A 125 10.84 -13.10 13.78
CA TYR A 125 12.25 -12.79 13.51
C TYR A 125 12.45 -11.34 13.06
N LEU A 126 11.57 -10.80 12.21
CA LEU A 126 11.59 -9.37 11.85
C LEU A 126 11.44 -8.48 13.09
N THR A 127 10.44 -8.78 13.93
CA THR A 127 10.19 -8.04 15.15
C THR A 127 11.42 -8.04 16.08
N ARG A 128 12.05 -9.20 16.26
CA ARG A 128 13.27 -9.33 17.06
C ARG A 128 14.39 -8.45 16.51
N ARG A 129 14.66 -8.49 15.20
CA ARG A 129 15.70 -7.66 14.56
C ARG A 129 15.41 -6.16 14.74
N LEU A 130 14.14 -5.75 14.61
CA LEU A 130 13.74 -4.36 14.85
C LEU A 130 13.97 -3.94 16.29
N VAL A 131 13.64 -4.79 17.26
CA VAL A 131 13.91 -4.51 18.68
C VAL A 131 15.41 -4.43 18.96
N ASP A 132 16.20 -5.37 18.44
CA ASP A 132 17.66 -5.39 18.65
C ASP A 132 18.34 -4.10 18.13
N VAL A 133 17.85 -3.55 17.00
CA VAL A 133 18.41 -2.30 16.42
C VAL A 133 17.90 -1.06 17.15
N SER A 134 16.66 -1.06 17.65
CA SER A 134 16.02 0.15 18.18
C SER A 134 16.01 0.24 19.69
N GLN A 135 16.51 -0.76 20.42
CA GLN A 135 16.49 -0.79 21.90
C GLN A 135 17.20 0.40 22.57
N ASP A 136 18.23 0.94 21.91
CA ASP A 136 19.01 2.08 22.40
C ASP A 136 18.33 3.44 22.12
N VAL A 137 17.21 3.45 21.40
CA VAL A 137 16.45 4.67 21.14
C VAL A 137 15.53 4.96 22.32
N ILE A 138 16.06 5.71 23.27
CA ILE A 138 15.40 6.11 24.53
C ILE A 138 15.32 7.63 24.56
N VAL A 139 14.32 8.17 25.26
CA VAL A 139 14.22 9.62 25.51
C VAL A 139 15.20 10.01 26.58
N ASN A 140 16.31 10.66 26.19
CA ASN A 140 17.43 10.97 27.10
C ASN A 140 17.48 12.41 27.59
N GLU A 141 16.86 13.34 26.87
CA GLU A 141 16.85 14.77 27.20
C GLU A 141 15.51 15.43 26.86
N ASP A 142 15.23 16.55 27.51
CA ASP A 142 13.97 17.26 27.25
C ASP A 142 13.96 17.96 25.87
N ASP A 143 15.07 18.65 25.57
CA ASP A 143 15.17 19.45 24.32
C ASP A 143 16.60 19.44 23.77
N CYS A 144 16.74 19.05 22.51
CA CYS A 144 18.00 19.06 21.76
C CYS A 144 18.32 20.41 21.07
N GLY A 145 17.45 21.41 21.19
CA GLY A 145 17.62 22.72 20.55
C GLY A 145 17.54 22.71 19.03
N ASP A 146 16.78 21.80 18.43
CA ASP A 146 16.58 21.80 16.97
C ASP A 146 15.66 22.96 16.56
N THR A 147 16.13 23.76 15.60
CA THR A 147 15.44 24.93 15.04
C THR A 147 15.01 24.73 13.58
N LYS A 148 15.40 23.61 12.97
CA LYS A 148 15.06 23.34 11.55
C LYS A 148 13.72 22.62 11.42
N GLY A 149 13.54 21.54 12.18
CA GLY A 149 12.35 20.69 12.08
C GLY A 149 12.13 20.10 10.70
N VAL A 150 10.90 19.61 10.49
CA VAL A 150 10.44 19.04 9.21
C VAL A 150 9.12 19.72 8.82
N GLU A 151 9.00 20.11 7.55
CA GLU A 151 7.74 20.61 7.01
C GLU A 151 6.82 19.44 6.67
N VAL A 152 5.62 19.42 7.20
CA VAL A 152 4.61 18.37 6.99
C VAL A 152 3.41 18.93 6.25
N THR A 153 2.86 18.12 5.35
CA THR A 153 1.65 18.41 4.57
C THR A 153 0.66 17.25 4.70
N ALA A 154 -0.59 17.44 4.33
CA ALA A 154 -1.51 16.32 4.11
C ALA A 154 -1.01 15.43 2.96
N ILE A 155 -1.30 14.12 3.01
CA ILE A 155 -0.89 13.17 1.96
C ILE A 155 -2.08 12.88 1.05
N TYR A 156 -1.86 13.02 -0.25
CA TYR A 156 -2.84 12.74 -1.29
C TYR A 156 -2.32 11.68 -2.26
N ASP A 157 -3.21 10.79 -2.70
CA ASP A 157 -3.01 9.91 -3.84
C ASP A 157 -3.99 10.33 -4.95
N GLY A 158 -3.47 11.06 -5.92
CA GLY A 158 -4.29 11.73 -6.93
C GLY A 158 -5.29 12.71 -6.28
N LYS A 159 -6.58 12.39 -6.34
CA LYS A 159 -7.64 13.19 -5.72
C LYS A 159 -8.05 12.72 -4.31
N ASN A 160 -7.61 11.54 -3.92
CA ASN A 160 -7.98 10.96 -2.63
C ASN A 160 -6.99 11.40 -1.54
N ARG A 161 -7.53 11.91 -0.44
CA ARG A 161 -6.77 12.28 0.75
C ARG A 161 -6.52 11.01 1.58
N LEU A 162 -5.26 10.57 1.67
CA LEU A 162 -4.87 9.39 2.44
C LEU A 162 -4.71 9.70 3.93
N GLU A 163 -4.00 10.81 4.25
CA GLU A 163 -3.81 11.27 5.62
C GLU A 163 -4.08 12.76 5.73
N THR A 164 -4.74 13.15 6.80
CA THR A 164 -5.04 14.55 7.12
C THR A 164 -3.82 15.26 7.69
N LEU A 165 -3.74 16.57 7.53
CA LEU A 165 -2.70 17.35 8.18
C LEU A 165 -2.84 17.27 9.71
N ALA A 166 -4.07 17.21 10.23
CA ALA A 166 -4.36 17.05 11.65
C ALA A 166 -3.71 15.80 12.24
N GLU A 167 -3.87 14.63 11.60
CA GLU A 167 -3.27 13.37 12.05
C GLU A 167 -1.75 13.42 12.08
N ARG A 168 -1.14 14.15 11.17
CA ARG A 168 0.31 14.26 11.06
C ARG A 168 0.96 15.22 12.06
N ILE A 169 0.23 16.25 12.49
CA ILE A 169 0.74 17.27 13.43
C ILE A 169 0.29 17.02 14.88
N ASP A 170 -0.69 16.16 15.10
CA ASP A 170 -1.20 15.86 16.43
C ASP A 170 -0.10 15.35 17.37
N GLY A 171 0.02 15.97 18.55
CA GLY A 171 1.01 15.64 19.55
C GLY A 171 2.45 15.98 19.18
N ARG A 172 2.70 16.74 18.11
CA ARG A 172 4.03 17.23 17.74
C ARG A 172 4.25 18.65 18.26
N TYR A 173 5.52 19.01 18.48
CA TYR A 173 5.90 20.37 18.83
C TYR A 173 6.15 21.18 17.57
N THR A 174 5.68 22.42 17.57
CA THR A 174 5.93 23.40 16.50
C THR A 174 7.36 23.90 16.54
N VAL A 175 7.98 24.14 15.38
CA VAL A 175 9.28 24.83 15.27
C VAL A 175 9.09 26.33 15.16
N LYS A 176 8.09 26.74 14.40
CA LYS A 176 7.70 28.13 14.16
C LYS A 176 6.25 28.32 14.55
N PRO A 177 5.83 29.56 14.88
CA PRO A 177 4.42 29.80 15.12
C PRO A 177 3.60 29.48 13.87
N VAL A 178 2.46 28.80 14.07
CA VAL A 178 1.52 28.52 12.99
C VAL A 178 0.59 29.72 12.88
N LEU A 179 0.61 30.37 11.72
CA LEU A 179 -0.18 31.56 11.45
C LEU A 179 -1.41 31.24 10.62
N HIS A 180 -2.48 31.95 10.87
CA HIS A 180 -3.66 31.93 10.01
C HIS A 180 -3.31 32.57 8.66
N PRO A 181 -3.56 31.90 7.50
CA PRO A 181 -3.07 32.36 6.19
C PRO A 181 -3.63 33.69 5.73
N VAL A 182 -4.79 34.10 6.24
CA VAL A 182 -5.48 35.33 5.84
C VAL A 182 -5.33 36.45 6.88
N THR A 183 -5.60 36.14 8.16
CA THR A 183 -5.59 37.15 9.24
C THR A 183 -4.20 37.39 9.82
N GLY A 184 -3.26 36.44 9.65
CA GLY A 184 -1.95 36.52 10.28
C GLY A 184 -1.95 36.26 11.78
N GLU A 185 -3.07 35.90 12.38
CA GLU A 185 -3.18 35.57 13.80
C GLU A 185 -2.39 34.28 14.11
N VAL A 186 -1.79 34.23 15.29
CA VAL A 186 -1.07 33.04 15.73
C VAL A 186 -2.07 32.00 16.24
N LEU A 187 -2.20 30.89 15.50
CA LEU A 187 -3.03 29.75 15.89
C LEU A 187 -2.36 28.90 16.97
N VAL A 188 -1.05 28.69 16.85
CA VAL A 188 -0.21 27.99 17.83
C VAL A 188 1.14 28.65 17.87
N GLU A 189 1.64 28.91 19.07
CA GLU A 189 2.97 29.50 19.28
C GLU A 189 4.10 28.52 18.92
N ALA A 190 5.30 29.05 18.73
CA ALA A 190 6.49 28.20 18.55
C ALA A 190 6.77 27.38 19.82
N ASP A 191 7.41 26.24 19.64
CA ASP A 191 7.84 25.34 20.72
C ASP A 191 6.69 24.84 21.63
N THR A 192 5.49 24.78 21.07
CA THR A 192 4.28 24.34 21.78
C THR A 192 3.78 23.01 21.18
N MET A 193 3.33 22.09 22.04
CA MET A 193 2.74 20.84 21.60
C MET A 193 1.33 21.08 21.05
N ILE A 194 1.07 20.59 19.85
CA ILE A 194 -0.25 20.69 19.20
C ILE A 194 -1.17 19.62 19.78
N LEU A 195 -2.26 20.04 20.40
CA LEU A 195 -3.30 19.16 20.92
C LEU A 195 -4.27 18.75 19.81
N PRO A 196 -5.01 17.61 19.95
CA PRO A 196 -5.90 17.09 18.91
C PRO A 196 -6.92 18.11 18.40
N ASP A 197 -7.56 18.88 19.30
CA ASP A 197 -8.56 19.89 18.93
C ASP A 197 -7.93 21.00 18.09
N LYS A 198 -6.74 21.45 18.48
CA LYS A 198 -5.99 22.47 17.73
C LYS A 198 -5.47 21.95 16.39
N ALA A 199 -5.09 20.67 16.33
CA ALA A 199 -4.68 20.04 15.07
C ALA A 199 -5.83 20.03 14.05
N GLN A 200 -7.05 19.70 14.48
CA GLN A 200 -8.24 19.73 13.63
C GLN A 200 -8.60 21.15 13.18
N GLU A 201 -8.50 22.14 14.07
CA GLU A 201 -8.72 23.55 13.74
C GLU A 201 -7.73 24.04 12.67
N ILE A 202 -6.44 23.75 12.84
CA ILE A 202 -5.38 24.10 11.88
C ILE A 202 -5.64 23.44 10.52
N ASP A 203 -5.92 22.13 10.50
CA ASP A 203 -6.17 21.39 9.27
C ASP A 203 -7.37 21.98 8.52
N LYS A 204 -8.46 22.28 9.22
CA LYS A 204 -9.66 22.87 8.63
C LYS A 204 -9.36 24.23 8.01
N ILE A 205 -8.74 25.14 8.75
CA ILE A 205 -8.42 26.49 8.28
C ILE A 205 -7.49 26.44 7.06
N LEU A 206 -6.41 25.67 7.13
CA LEU A 206 -5.43 25.59 6.05
C LEU A 206 -5.97 24.88 4.81
N THR A 207 -6.79 23.84 4.99
CA THR A 207 -7.41 23.11 3.89
C THR A 207 -8.48 23.96 3.20
N ASP A 208 -9.34 24.67 3.95
CA ASP A 208 -10.37 25.55 3.39
C ASP A 208 -9.76 26.66 2.54
N GLU A 209 -8.66 27.27 2.99
CA GLU A 209 -7.93 28.26 2.22
C GLU A 209 -7.23 27.68 0.98
N TRP A 210 -6.65 26.49 1.10
CA TRP A 210 -6.05 25.80 -0.04
C TRP A 210 -7.10 25.47 -1.12
N ILE A 211 -8.30 25.03 -0.72
CA ILE A 211 -9.42 24.78 -1.63
C ILE A 211 -9.84 26.06 -2.35
N LYS A 212 -9.99 27.18 -1.64
CA LYS A 212 -10.30 28.49 -2.24
C LYS A 212 -9.26 28.95 -3.25
N ASN A 213 -8.00 28.61 -3.02
CA ASN A 213 -6.86 28.97 -3.88
C ASN A 213 -6.63 28.01 -5.07
N GLY A 214 -7.59 27.13 -5.39
CA GLY A 214 -7.60 26.31 -6.60
C GLY A 214 -7.04 24.90 -6.44
N SER A 215 -6.85 24.41 -5.20
CA SER A 215 -6.53 23.01 -4.89
C SER A 215 -5.30 22.43 -5.61
N ASP A 216 -4.27 23.25 -5.81
CA ASP A 216 -3.03 22.80 -6.46
C ASP A 216 -2.21 21.90 -5.52
N LEU A 217 -2.07 20.61 -5.88
CA LEU A 217 -1.29 19.64 -5.12
C LEU A 217 0.20 20.01 -4.95
N LYS A 218 0.74 20.89 -5.79
CA LYS A 218 2.11 21.39 -5.64
C LYS A 218 2.23 22.47 -4.56
N LYS A 219 1.11 23.07 -4.14
CA LYS A 219 1.05 24.18 -3.17
C LYS A 219 0.25 23.77 -1.92
N LEU A 220 0.44 22.55 -1.44
CA LEU A 220 -0.17 22.10 -0.22
C LEU A 220 0.28 22.94 0.98
N PRO A 221 -0.61 23.20 1.95
CA PRO A 221 -0.25 23.91 3.17
C PRO A 221 0.77 23.09 3.97
N LYS A 222 1.73 23.78 4.57
CA LYS A 222 2.84 23.18 5.30
C LYS A 222 2.88 23.69 6.72
N VAL A 223 3.14 22.81 7.65
CA VAL A 223 3.41 23.13 9.06
C VAL A 223 4.79 22.60 9.42
N ALA A 224 5.64 23.44 9.99
CA ALA A 224 6.96 23.05 10.45
C ALA A 224 6.88 22.51 11.89
N ILE A 225 7.15 21.20 12.03
CA ILE A 225 7.10 20.49 13.30
C ILE A 225 8.48 19.92 13.68
N ARG A 226 8.69 19.70 14.97
CA ARG A 226 9.84 18.94 15.45
C ARG A 226 9.65 17.45 15.15
N SER A 227 10.73 16.81 14.75
CA SER A 227 10.73 15.40 14.36
C SER A 227 11.98 14.70 14.86
N ILE A 228 11.85 13.40 15.12
CA ILE A 228 13.00 12.54 15.46
C ILE A 228 14.03 12.50 14.34
N LEU A 229 13.62 12.74 13.07
CA LEU A 229 14.51 12.77 11.90
C LEU A 229 15.47 13.95 11.89
N SER A 230 15.11 15.07 12.55
CA SER A 230 15.94 16.27 12.68
C SER A 230 16.56 16.40 14.08
N CYS A 231 16.30 15.46 14.98
CA CYS A 231 16.76 15.49 16.35
C CYS A 231 18.29 15.50 16.43
N LYS A 232 18.85 16.40 17.27
CA LYS A 232 20.31 16.58 17.44
C LYS A 232 20.87 15.81 18.63
N THR A 233 20.03 15.09 19.38
CA THR A 233 20.45 14.25 20.49
C THR A 233 21.46 13.22 20.02
N ARG A 234 22.59 13.10 20.73
CA ARG A 234 23.68 12.23 20.30
C ARG A 234 23.33 10.73 20.40
N HIS A 235 22.59 10.36 21.44
CA HIS A 235 22.12 8.99 21.67
C HIS A 235 20.62 9.05 22.02
N GLY A 236 19.81 8.25 21.36
CA GLY A 236 18.37 8.29 21.56
C GLY A 236 17.70 9.51 20.92
N VAL A 237 16.68 10.05 21.56
CA VAL A 237 15.87 11.18 21.09
C VAL A 237 15.56 12.13 22.25
N CYS A 238 15.21 13.38 21.96
CA CYS A 238 14.68 14.29 22.97
C CYS A 238 13.15 14.25 23.05
N ALA A 239 12.59 14.63 24.18
CA ALA A 239 11.16 14.61 24.45
C ALA A 239 10.38 15.50 23.46
N LYS A 240 10.83 16.70 23.17
CA LYS A 240 10.17 17.61 22.23
C LYS A 240 10.17 17.10 20.79
N CYS A 241 11.25 16.47 20.30
CA CYS A 241 11.30 15.90 18.95
C CYS A 241 10.43 14.65 18.83
N TYR A 242 10.26 13.88 19.88
CA TYR A 242 9.36 12.75 19.92
C TYR A 242 7.88 13.20 20.01
N GLY A 243 7.59 14.11 20.96
CA GLY A 243 6.25 14.67 21.16
C GLY A 243 5.43 13.95 22.22
N LYS A 244 4.16 13.62 21.91
CA LYS A 244 3.25 13.00 22.88
C LYS A 244 3.52 11.50 23.05
N ASN A 245 3.32 11.03 24.26
CA ASN A 245 3.19 9.60 24.55
C ASN A 245 1.85 9.10 24.05
N MET A 246 1.85 8.06 23.21
CA MET A 246 0.65 7.54 22.53
C MET A 246 -0.37 6.92 23.48
N ALA A 247 0.07 6.43 24.64
CA ALA A 247 -0.82 5.79 25.62
C ALA A 247 -1.55 6.82 26.49
N SER A 248 -0.85 7.87 26.94
CA SER A 248 -1.40 8.86 27.89
C SER A 248 -1.86 10.16 27.22
N GLY A 249 -1.43 10.44 25.97
CA GLY A 249 -1.67 11.72 25.30
C GLY A 249 -0.87 12.90 25.82
N ASN A 250 -0.11 12.72 26.90
CA ASN A 250 0.74 13.73 27.51
C ASN A 250 2.14 13.77 26.85
N PRO A 251 2.95 14.82 27.08
CA PRO A 251 4.33 14.81 26.65
C PRO A 251 5.08 13.58 27.17
N VAL A 252 5.94 13.01 26.34
CA VAL A 252 6.74 11.85 26.71
C VAL A 252 7.69 12.19 27.85
N LYS A 253 7.94 11.22 28.73
CA LYS A 253 8.85 11.37 29.87
C LYS A 253 10.27 10.89 29.52
N LEU A 254 11.26 11.45 30.23
CA LEU A 254 12.63 10.96 30.16
C LEU A 254 12.70 9.48 30.58
N GLY A 255 13.55 8.72 29.91
CA GLY A 255 13.75 7.28 30.16
C GLY A 255 12.77 6.37 29.42
N GLU A 256 11.82 6.89 28.63
CA GLU A 256 10.90 6.07 27.89
C GLU A 256 11.57 5.39 26.67
N ALA A 257 11.44 4.07 26.57
CA ALA A 257 12.06 3.24 25.51
C ALA A 257 11.21 3.27 24.23
N VAL A 258 11.17 4.41 23.57
CA VAL A 258 10.34 4.66 22.39
C VAL A 258 10.69 3.78 21.17
N GLY A 259 11.95 3.37 21.06
CA GLY A 259 12.40 2.49 19.99
C GLY A 259 11.81 1.09 20.10
N ILE A 260 11.74 0.52 21.30
CA ILE A 260 11.11 -0.78 21.54
C ILE A 260 9.61 -0.70 21.25
N ILE A 261 8.95 0.36 21.67
CA ILE A 261 7.52 0.59 21.40
C ILE A 261 7.28 0.64 19.89
N ALA A 262 8.11 1.36 19.14
CA ALA A 262 8.03 1.43 17.69
C ALA A 262 8.23 0.06 17.03
N ALA A 263 9.25 -0.70 17.44
CA ALA A 263 9.53 -2.03 16.90
C ALA A 263 8.38 -3.01 17.14
N GLN A 264 7.81 -2.99 18.34
CA GLN A 264 6.65 -3.82 18.68
C GLN A 264 5.39 -3.41 17.90
N SER A 265 5.16 -2.12 17.72
CA SER A 265 4.03 -1.58 16.93
C SER A 265 4.13 -1.92 15.45
N ILE A 266 5.34 -2.09 14.91
CA ILE A 266 5.59 -2.53 13.54
C ILE A 266 5.45 -4.06 13.43
N GLY A 267 5.92 -4.79 14.44
CA GLY A 267 5.94 -6.25 14.43
C GLY A 267 4.58 -6.90 14.69
N GLU A 268 3.74 -6.31 15.54
CA GLU A 268 2.41 -6.84 15.87
C GLU A 268 1.54 -7.04 14.61
N PRO A 269 1.31 -6.03 13.75
CA PRO A 269 0.53 -6.24 12.54
C PRO A 269 1.20 -7.19 11.54
N GLY A 270 2.50 -7.43 11.61
CA GLY A 270 3.19 -8.44 10.79
C GLY A 270 2.60 -9.82 10.94
N THR A 271 2.29 -10.24 12.18
CA THR A 271 1.62 -11.51 12.45
C THR A 271 0.20 -11.55 11.88
N GLN A 272 -0.55 -10.45 11.96
CA GLN A 272 -1.89 -10.35 11.38
C GLN A 272 -1.85 -10.37 9.84
N LEU A 273 -0.86 -9.75 9.21
CA LEU A 273 -0.64 -9.80 7.75
C LEU A 273 -0.39 -11.24 7.27
N THR A 274 0.32 -12.07 8.03
CA THR A 274 0.52 -13.48 7.70
C THR A 274 -0.80 -14.27 7.78
N MET A 275 -1.67 -13.96 8.74
CA MET A 275 -2.98 -14.60 8.89
C MET A 275 -3.97 -14.15 7.80
N ARG A 276 -3.90 -12.90 7.33
CA ARG A 276 -4.80 -12.40 6.27
C ARG A 276 -4.61 -13.08 4.92
N THR A 277 -3.41 -13.55 4.59
CA THR A 277 -3.16 -14.33 3.36
C THR A 277 -3.93 -15.65 3.33
N PHE A 278 -4.29 -16.20 4.48
CA PHE A 278 -5.12 -17.40 4.62
C PHE A 278 -6.57 -17.15 4.16
N HIS A 279 -7.13 -15.98 4.44
CA HIS A 279 -8.53 -15.65 4.11
C HIS A 279 -8.80 -15.43 2.63
N SER A 280 -7.79 -15.18 1.81
CA SER A 280 -7.95 -15.08 0.35
C SER A 280 -8.08 -16.44 -0.35
N GLY A 281 -7.78 -17.55 0.35
CA GLY A 281 -8.06 -18.90 -0.12
C GLY A 281 -7.34 -19.31 -1.40
N GLY A 282 -6.21 -18.68 -1.73
CA GLY A 282 -5.44 -18.98 -2.95
C GLY A 282 -6.06 -18.43 -4.24
N VAL A 283 -7.00 -17.48 -4.15
CA VAL A 283 -7.54 -16.79 -5.33
C VAL A 283 -6.41 -16.00 -6.00
N ALA A 284 -6.28 -16.18 -7.32
CA ALA A 284 -5.28 -15.45 -8.11
C ALA A 284 -5.61 -13.95 -8.13
N THR A 285 -4.66 -13.13 -7.69
CA THR A 285 -4.70 -11.67 -7.82
C THR A 285 -3.79 -11.24 -8.97
N SER A 286 -4.15 -10.16 -9.64
CA SER A 286 -3.40 -9.69 -10.81
C SER A 286 -2.11 -8.93 -10.51
N ASP A 287 -1.84 -8.68 -9.24
CA ASP A 287 -0.70 -7.87 -8.84
C ASP A 287 0.51 -8.75 -8.58
N ASP A 288 1.45 -8.70 -9.49
CA ASP A 288 2.77 -9.38 -9.43
C ASP A 288 3.75 -8.63 -8.48
N ILE A 289 3.22 -7.74 -7.66
CA ILE A 289 4.00 -6.96 -6.71
C ILE A 289 4.11 -7.73 -5.41
N THR A 290 5.32 -7.85 -4.88
CA THR A 290 5.57 -8.41 -3.55
C THR A 290 4.78 -7.63 -2.51
N GLN A 291 3.80 -8.28 -1.88
CA GLN A 291 2.93 -7.68 -0.88
C GLN A 291 3.10 -8.35 0.49
N GLY A 292 2.61 -7.68 1.54
CA GLY A 292 2.65 -8.20 2.90
C GLY A 292 4.04 -8.18 3.51
N LEU A 293 4.32 -9.17 4.36
CA LEU A 293 5.55 -9.24 5.16
C LEU A 293 6.85 -9.18 4.33
N PRO A 294 7.01 -9.88 3.19
CA PRO A 294 8.22 -9.78 2.38
C PRO A 294 8.50 -8.36 1.88
N ARG A 295 7.45 -7.58 1.58
CA ARG A 295 7.61 -6.18 1.16
C ARG A 295 8.04 -5.28 2.33
N VAL A 296 7.52 -5.52 3.51
CA VAL A 296 7.93 -4.82 4.73
C VAL A 296 9.43 -5.07 5.00
N GLU A 297 9.89 -6.32 4.89
CA GLU A 297 11.31 -6.67 5.02
C GLU A 297 12.18 -6.00 3.95
N GLU A 298 11.78 -6.01 2.69
CA GLU A 298 12.51 -5.33 1.60
C GLU A 298 12.71 -3.84 1.91
N LEU A 299 11.69 -3.16 2.46
CA LEU A 299 11.75 -1.74 2.79
C LEU A 299 12.65 -1.47 4.00
N PHE A 300 12.52 -2.24 5.08
CA PHE A 300 13.35 -2.06 6.28
C PHE A 300 14.82 -2.40 6.06
N GLU A 301 15.10 -3.40 5.24
CA GLU A 301 16.47 -3.82 4.92
C GLU A 301 17.05 -3.08 3.70
N ALA A 302 16.27 -2.20 3.07
CA ALA A 302 16.64 -1.48 1.85
C ALA A 302 17.12 -2.44 0.73
N ARG A 303 16.51 -3.62 0.63
CA ARG A 303 16.83 -4.61 -0.41
C ARG A 303 16.30 -4.15 -1.75
N ARG A 304 16.98 -4.56 -2.81
CA ARG A 304 16.48 -4.37 -4.17
C ARG A 304 15.19 -5.18 -4.37
N PRO A 305 14.07 -4.55 -4.78
CA PRO A 305 12.82 -5.29 -5.01
C PRO A 305 12.99 -6.30 -6.16
N LYS A 306 12.36 -7.48 -6.04
CA LYS A 306 12.44 -8.53 -7.08
C LYS A 306 11.85 -8.09 -8.42
N GLY A 307 10.78 -7.29 -8.40
CA GLY A 307 10.11 -6.76 -9.57
C GLY A 307 10.39 -5.27 -9.80
N GLN A 308 11.66 -4.83 -9.71
CA GLN A 308 12.01 -3.44 -9.90
C GLN A 308 11.69 -2.99 -11.33
N ALA A 309 10.83 -1.98 -11.48
CA ALA A 309 10.59 -1.33 -12.76
C ALA A 309 11.84 -0.58 -13.24
N VAL A 310 12.06 -0.57 -14.54
CA VAL A 310 13.05 0.30 -15.16
C VAL A 310 12.46 1.72 -15.19
N ILE A 311 13.12 2.66 -14.53
CA ILE A 311 12.70 4.07 -14.44
C ILE A 311 13.78 4.97 -15.01
N ALA A 312 13.35 6.09 -15.61
CA ALA A 312 14.28 7.09 -16.09
C ALA A 312 14.97 7.80 -14.90
N GLU A 313 16.29 7.94 -14.97
CA GLU A 313 17.08 8.67 -13.96
C GLU A 313 17.02 10.17 -14.17
N ASN A 314 16.90 10.60 -15.42
CA ASN A 314 16.84 12.01 -15.82
C ASN A 314 15.50 12.32 -16.48
N SER A 315 15.03 13.55 -16.30
CA SER A 315 13.88 14.08 -17.05
C SER A 315 14.28 14.36 -18.49
N GLY A 316 13.43 13.99 -19.45
CA GLY A 316 13.76 14.18 -20.87
C GLY A 316 12.65 13.70 -21.80
N VAL A 317 12.91 13.82 -23.09
CA VAL A 317 12.03 13.36 -24.17
C VAL A 317 12.32 11.89 -24.47
N VAL A 318 11.26 11.10 -24.53
CA VAL A 318 11.32 9.65 -24.76
C VAL A 318 11.31 9.34 -26.24
N THR A 319 12.24 8.53 -26.71
CA THR A 319 12.26 7.97 -28.06
C THR A 319 12.30 6.44 -27.97
N ARG A 320 11.29 5.77 -28.51
CA ARG A 320 11.24 4.30 -28.61
C ARG A 320 11.95 3.82 -29.86
N THR A 321 12.73 2.76 -29.72
CA THR A 321 13.33 2.06 -30.86
C THR A 321 12.28 1.13 -31.49
N ASN A 322 12.39 0.83 -32.78
CA ASN A 322 11.42 0.04 -33.56
C ASN A 322 11.07 -1.35 -33.00
N ASN A 323 11.86 -1.89 -32.09
CA ASN A 323 11.64 -3.21 -31.46
C ASN A 323 11.07 -3.13 -30.04
N ASP A 324 10.74 -1.95 -29.49
CA ASP A 324 10.29 -1.72 -28.10
C ASP A 324 11.17 -2.37 -27.00
N ARG A 325 12.41 -2.75 -27.35
CA ARG A 325 13.37 -3.36 -26.42
C ARG A 325 14.33 -2.34 -25.81
N GLU A 326 14.37 -1.16 -26.35
CA GLU A 326 15.25 -0.08 -25.93
C GLU A 326 14.52 1.26 -25.99
N ILE A 327 14.62 2.01 -24.92
CA ILE A 327 14.07 3.35 -24.81
C ILE A 327 15.22 4.30 -24.59
N ILE A 328 15.28 5.34 -25.40
CA ILE A 328 16.26 6.42 -25.29
C ILE A 328 15.57 7.64 -24.67
N VAL A 329 16.14 8.14 -23.61
CA VAL A 329 15.68 9.39 -22.95
C VAL A 329 16.74 10.47 -23.23
N THR A 330 16.33 11.54 -23.92
CA THR A 330 17.17 12.69 -24.21
C THR A 330 16.82 13.82 -23.23
N SER A 331 17.79 14.19 -22.39
CA SER A 331 17.65 15.31 -21.45
C SER A 331 17.68 16.66 -22.16
N ALA A 332 17.19 17.72 -21.51
CA ALA A 332 17.26 19.08 -22.00
C ALA A 332 18.71 19.56 -22.27
N ASP A 333 19.68 18.98 -21.57
CA ASP A 333 21.11 19.29 -21.71
C ASP A 333 21.78 18.53 -22.88
N GLY A 334 21.00 17.75 -23.65
CA GLY A 334 21.49 16.96 -24.78
C GLY A 334 22.10 15.58 -24.41
N GLU A 335 22.14 15.24 -23.13
CA GLU A 335 22.57 13.90 -22.73
C GLU A 335 21.51 12.85 -23.10
N THR A 336 21.95 11.76 -23.72
CA THR A 336 21.11 10.63 -24.09
C THR A 336 21.41 9.43 -23.21
N LYS A 337 20.39 8.86 -22.58
CA LYS A 337 20.50 7.62 -21.79
C LYS A 337 19.62 6.53 -22.38
N SER A 338 20.20 5.36 -22.59
CA SER A 338 19.50 4.19 -23.13
C SER A 338 19.10 3.24 -22.00
N TYR A 339 17.87 2.74 -22.05
CA TYR A 339 17.30 1.80 -21.08
C TYR A 339 16.86 0.54 -21.82
N ALA A 340 17.46 -0.59 -21.49
CA ALA A 340 17.05 -1.89 -22.00
C ALA A 340 15.77 -2.36 -21.28
N ILE A 341 14.77 -2.77 -22.05
CA ILE A 341 13.49 -3.22 -21.54
C ILE A 341 13.45 -4.76 -21.50
N PRO A 342 13.22 -5.39 -20.34
CA PRO A 342 13.07 -6.82 -20.23
C PRO A 342 11.92 -7.34 -21.11
N TYR A 343 12.08 -8.58 -21.63
CA TYR A 343 11.03 -9.21 -22.40
C TYR A 343 9.73 -9.35 -21.59
N GLY A 344 8.61 -8.96 -22.20
CA GLY A 344 7.29 -9.00 -21.54
C GLY A 344 6.98 -7.83 -20.60
N ALA A 345 7.88 -6.87 -20.43
CA ALA A 345 7.61 -5.68 -19.63
C ALA A 345 6.62 -4.75 -20.33
N LYS A 346 5.65 -4.22 -19.56
CA LYS A 346 4.64 -3.28 -20.04
C LYS A 346 5.17 -1.85 -19.99
N LEU A 347 5.21 -1.19 -21.14
CA LEU A 347 5.62 0.21 -21.23
C LEU A 347 4.52 1.14 -20.68
N LYS A 348 4.94 2.12 -19.87
CA LYS A 348 4.06 3.15 -19.27
C LYS A 348 4.29 4.54 -19.91
N VAL A 349 5.20 4.65 -20.85
CA VAL A 349 5.57 5.90 -21.51
C VAL A 349 5.37 5.79 -23.02
N ASP A 350 5.06 6.89 -23.68
CA ASP A 350 4.92 7.01 -25.12
C ASP A 350 6.04 7.89 -25.69
N ASN A 351 6.17 7.93 -27.02
CA ASN A 351 7.12 8.82 -27.68
C ASN A 351 6.76 10.30 -27.43
N GLY A 352 7.74 11.13 -27.09
CA GLY A 352 7.57 12.54 -26.76
C GLY A 352 7.38 12.74 -25.29
#